data_a8c499f7ce3a967371f844e4468297ed
#
_entry.id   a8c499f7ce3a967371f844e4468297ed
#
_cell.length_a   1.000
_cell.length_b   1.000
_cell.length_c   1.000
_cell.angle_alpha   90.00
_cell.angle_beta   90.00
_cell.angle_gamma   90.00
#
_symmetry.space_group_name_H-M   'P 1'
#
loop_
_entity.id
_entity.type
_entity.pdbx_description
1 polymer ?
#
loop_
_entity_poly.entity_id
_entity_poly.type
_entity_poly.pdbx_seq_one_letter_code
_entity_poly.pdbx_strand_id
1 'polypeptide(L)'
;GVTKRVYSVSKEIPPKIKYGWRAGSETEVWQNVSLDKLGIVNAGGKIYSLAASGNKLVLSTGADKFLFNRATGDFLGTHDMKGVAADGGMTSDDAGNILYANLANPNAEFKVYAAASTDEMPAELLSYTNATGASMGKHISVQGNVKGDAIVTAVIYTWNGAVCKFLRWVITGGVPAKPQMISVTGATAGWNGNGHADVEAYSANPDDPYFLAYYSANALYRVDATGAVTHKIATATWGANSNYNCVDVCTFNNAKYAAIYESQHLTKG
;
A
#
# COMPACT_ATOMS: atom_id res chain seq x y z
N GLY A 1 18.05 14.79 3.35
CA GLY A 1 17.86 13.66 2.45
C GLY A 1 17.30 12.48 3.22
N VAL A 2 16.17 11.93 2.78
CA VAL A 2 15.61 10.72 3.40
C VAL A 2 16.35 9.53 2.80
N THR A 3 17.26 8.96 3.53
CA THR A 3 17.91 7.72 3.16
C THR A 3 16.95 6.58 3.46
N LYS A 4 16.43 5.93 2.43
CA LYS A 4 15.58 4.76 2.60
C LYS A 4 16.45 3.52 2.58
N ARG A 5 16.55 2.83 3.71
CA ARG A 5 17.23 1.55 3.81
C ARG A 5 16.27 0.43 3.44
N VAL A 6 16.71 -0.47 2.59
CA VAL A 6 16.00 -1.72 2.30
C VAL A 6 16.73 -2.83 3.05
N TYR A 7 16.02 -3.53 3.89
CA TYR A 7 16.58 -4.60 4.71
C TYR A 7 16.11 -5.95 4.19
N SER A 8 17.02 -6.91 4.06
CA SER A 8 16.65 -8.31 3.94
C SER A 8 16.60 -8.92 5.33
N VAL A 9 15.53 -9.63 5.61
CA VAL A 9 15.41 -10.33 6.88
C VAL A 9 16.19 -11.64 6.79
N SER A 10 17.15 -11.86 7.70
CA SER A 10 17.92 -13.11 7.72
C SER A 10 17.00 -14.29 8.11
N LYS A 11 17.37 -15.50 7.66
CA LYS A 11 16.64 -16.76 7.94
C LYS A 11 16.47 -17.09 9.44
N GLU A 12 17.06 -16.32 10.32
CA GLU A 12 17.13 -16.58 11.76
C GLU A 12 16.26 -15.65 12.61
N ILE A 13 15.13 -15.14 12.07
CA ILE A 13 14.18 -14.44 12.94
C ILE A 13 13.57 -15.48 13.91
N PRO A 14 13.84 -15.37 15.21
CA PRO A 14 13.24 -16.30 16.15
C PRO A 14 11.71 -16.13 16.12
N PRO A 15 10.92 -17.22 16.19
CA PRO A 15 9.47 -17.16 16.11
C PRO A 15 8.77 -16.40 17.26
N LYS A 16 9.53 -15.72 18.12
CA LYS A 16 9.03 -15.01 19.31
C LYS A 16 9.29 -13.51 19.32
N ILE A 17 9.65 -12.87 18.19
CA ILE A 17 9.75 -11.41 18.17
C ILE A 17 8.32 -10.86 18.18
N LYS A 18 7.83 -10.52 19.36
CA LYS A 18 6.52 -9.90 19.50
C LYS A 18 6.51 -8.45 19.05
N TYR A 19 7.57 -7.69 19.22
CA TYR A 19 7.70 -6.29 18.84
C TYR A 19 9.17 -5.86 18.89
N GLY A 20 9.63 -5.09 17.90
CA GLY A 20 10.87 -4.33 17.93
C GLY A 20 11.99 -4.88 17.06
N TRP A 21 12.82 -3.95 16.64
CA TRP A 21 14.07 -4.19 15.95
C TRP A 21 15.09 -4.87 16.87
N ARG A 22 15.75 -5.91 16.38
CA ARG A 22 16.98 -6.40 17.01
C ARG A 22 18.16 -5.86 16.21
N ALA A 23 19.00 -5.08 16.85
CA ALA A 23 20.26 -4.67 16.25
C ALA A 23 21.05 -5.91 15.81
N GLY A 24 21.48 -5.94 14.55
CA GLY A 24 22.27 -7.02 13.97
C GLY A 24 21.48 -8.19 13.39
N SER A 25 20.14 -8.11 13.32
CA SER A 25 19.31 -9.13 12.64
C SER A 25 19.00 -8.81 11.18
N GLU A 26 19.33 -7.62 10.72
CA GLU A 26 19.08 -7.12 9.37
C GLU A 26 20.40 -6.99 8.61
N THR A 27 20.35 -7.30 7.33
CA THR A 27 21.45 -7.02 6.40
C THR A 27 20.96 -6.01 5.39
N GLU A 28 21.64 -4.89 5.27
CA GLU A 28 21.39 -3.92 4.21
C GLU A 28 21.77 -4.55 2.86
N VAL A 29 20.80 -4.70 1.98
CA VAL A 29 21.03 -5.27 0.65
C VAL A 29 21.70 -4.23 -0.25
N TRP A 30 21.14 -3.01 -0.22
CA TRP A 30 21.70 -1.85 -0.89
C TRP A 30 21.08 -0.55 -0.36
N GLN A 31 21.81 0.53 -0.52
CA GLN A 31 21.35 1.88 -0.22
C GLN A 31 21.60 2.76 -1.43
N ASN A 32 20.54 3.31 -2.02
CA ASN A 32 20.70 4.30 -3.06
C ASN A 32 20.99 5.67 -2.47
N VAL A 33 21.83 6.43 -3.13
CA VAL A 33 22.44 7.62 -2.56
C VAL A 33 21.39 8.68 -2.32
N SER A 34 20.61 9.08 -3.27
CA SER A 34 19.68 10.18 -3.08
C SER A 34 18.86 10.34 -4.36
N LEU A 35 17.55 10.30 -4.23
CA LEU A 35 16.64 10.40 -5.37
C LEU A 35 16.71 11.76 -6.08
N ASP A 36 17.03 12.81 -5.34
CA ASP A 36 17.25 14.15 -5.88
C ASP A 36 18.48 14.21 -6.79
N LYS A 37 19.56 13.48 -6.50
CA LYS A 37 20.71 13.37 -7.38
C LYS A 37 20.42 12.65 -8.69
N LEU A 38 19.38 11.82 -8.70
CA LEU A 38 18.87 11.16 -9.89
C LEU A 38 17.83 12.01 -10.63
N GLY A 39 17.51 13.20 -10.12
CA GLY A 39 16.48 14.09 -10.69
C GLY A 39 15.05 13.57 -10.50
N ILE A 40 14.85 12.56 -9.61
CA ILE A 40 13.56 11.90 -9.41
C ILE A 40 12.66 12.68 -8.47
N VAL A 41 13.24 13.30 -7.45
CA VAL A 41 12.52 14.09 -6.45
C VAL A 41 13.09 15.50 -6.44
N ASN A 42 12.31 16.47 -6.83
CA ASN A 42 12.64 17.89 -6.65
C ASN A 42 12.31 18.32 -5.22
N ALA A 43 12.77 19.48 -4.81
CA ALA A 43 12.46 20.07 -3.52
C ALA A 43 10.94 20.15 -3.33
N GLY A 44 10.37 19.32 -2.47
CA GLY A 44 8.93 19.15 -2.27
C GLY A 44 8.29 18.00 -3.06
N GLY A 45 9.06 17.23 -3.82
CA GLY A 45 8.59 16.02 -4.50
C GLY A 45 8.08 14.97 -3.52
N LYS A 46 7.00 14.31 -3.89
CA LYS A 46 6.35 13.29 -3.07
C LYS A 46 6.56 11.92 -3.69
N ILE A 47 6.97 10.95 -2.87
CA ILE A 47 6.89 9.54 -3.23
C ILE A 47 5.50 9.05 -2.84
N TYR A 48 4.76 8.53 -3.80
CA TYR A 48 3.39 8.05 -3.58
C TYR A 48 3.36 6.57 -3.24
N SER A 49 4.09 5.75 -3.97
CA SER A 49 4.06 4.30 -3.78
C SER A 49 5.32 3.63 -4.31
N LEU A 50 5.53 2.40 -3.86
CA LEU A 50 6.60 1.51 -4.27
C LEU A 50 5.98 0.14 -4.53
N ALA A 51 6.34 -0.47 -5.65
CA ALA A 51 5.92 -1.83 -6.00
C ALA A 51 7.11 -2.64 -6.54
N ALA A 52 7.03 -3.97 -6.43
CA ALA A 52 8.03 -4.88 -6.96
C ALA A 52 7.45 -5.71 -8.11
N SER A 53 8.17 -5.86 -9.19
CA SER A 53 7.81 -6.75 -10.29
C SER A 53 9.06 -7.45 -10.83
N GLY A 54 9.15 -8.75 -10.62
CA GLY A 54 10.33 -9.52 -10.96
C GLY A 54 11.59 -8.99 -10.27
N ASN A 55 12.61 -8.65 -11.06
CA ASN A 55 13.87 -8.08 -10.57
C ASN A 55 13.87 -6.54 -10.50
N LYS A 56 12.71 -5.90 -10.69
CA LYS A 56 12.58 -4.45 -10.68
C LYS A 56 11.79 -3.95 -9.48
N LEU A 57 12.17 -2.80 -8.96
CA LEU A 57 11.36 -1.95 -8.11
C LEU A 57 10.84 -0.78 -8.93
N VAL A 58 9.57 -0.46 -8.79
CA VAL A 58 8.93 0.70 -9.39
C VAL A 58 8.62 1.70 -8.29
N LEU A 59 9.13 2.91 -8.42
CA LEU A 59 8.85 4.03 -7.53
C LEU A 59 7.96 5.02 -8.27
N SER A 60 6.85 5.43 -7.64
CA SER A 60 5.92 6.41 -8.19
C SER A 60 6.01 7.74 -7.46
N THR A 61 6.04 8.83 -8.21
CA THR A 61 5.86 10.19 -7.71
C THR A 61 4.49 10.79 -8.09
N GLY A 62 3.57 9.93 -8.51
CA GLY A 62 2.27 10.26 -9.07
C GLY A 62 2.24 9.92 -10.56
N ALA A 63 2.24 10.91 -11.44
CA ALA A 63 2.27 10.68 -12.89
C ALA A 63 3.54 9.93 -13.34
N ASP A 64 4.70 10.31 -12.79
CA ASP A 64 5.97 9.71 -13.16
C ASP A 64 6.28 8.46 -12.34
N LYS A 65 6.89 7.48 -13.00
CA LYS A 65 7.33 6.23 -12.41
C LYS A 65 8.76 5.91 -12.84
N PHE A 66 9.53 5.37 -11.91
CA PHE A 66 10.97 5.14 -12.08
C PHE A 66 11.31 3.71 -11.73
N LEU A 67 12.22 3.12 -12.49
CA LEU A 67 12.67 1.74 -12.34
C LEU A 67 14.02 1.66 -11.66
N PHE A 68 14.13 0.70 -10.75
CA PHE A 68 15.37 0.34 -10.09
C PHE A 68 15.57 -1.17 -10.16
N ASN A 69 16.81 -1.60 -10.24
CA ASN A 69 17.17 -3.00 -10.05
C ASN A 69 16.92 -3.38 -8.58
N ARG A 70 16.08 -4.38 -8.34
CA ARG A 70 15.71 -4.80 -6.99
C ARG A 70 16.89 -5.34 -6.18
N ALA A 71 17.85 -5.99 -6.82
CA ALA A 71 19.00 -6.60 -6.14
C ALA A 71 20.12 -5.61 -5.87
N THR A 72 20.36 -4.65 -6.76
CA THR A 72 21.51 -3.74 -6.68
C THR A 72 21.16 -2.30 -6.34
N GLY A 73 19.89 -1.91 -6.50
CA GLY A 73 19.45 -0.52 -6.32
C GLY A 73 19.81 0.40 -7.48
N ASP A 74 20.37 -0.14 -8.57
CA ASP A 74 20.75 0.69 -9.72
C ASP A 74 19.52 1.31 -10.36
N PHE A 75 19.61 2.60 -10.67
CA PHE A 75 18.59 3.31 -11.43
C PHE A 75 18.57 2.84 -12.88
N LEU A 76 17.42 2.37 -13.34
CA LEU A 76 17.22 1.82 -14.69
C LEU A 76 16.56 2.79 -15.66
N GLY A 77 16.04 3.92 -15.15
CA GLY A 77 15.37 4.93 -15.95
C GLY A 77 13.88 5.12 -15.61
N THR A 78 13.20 5.87 -16.46
CA THR A 78 11.76 6.12 -16.34
C THR A 78 10.97 4.92 -16.84
N HIS A 79 9.90 4.57 -16.14
CA HIS A 79 8.95 3.55 -16.57
C HIS A 79 7.94 4.13 -17.55
N ASP A 80 7.94 3.61 -18.77
CA ASP A 80 6.98 3.99 -19.80
C ASP A 80 5.64 3.28 -19.54
N MET A 81 4.62 4.03 -19.18
CA MET A 81 3.26 3.56 -18.97
C MET A 81 2.47 3.34 -20.27
N LYS A 82 3.10 3.53 -21.44
CA LYS A 82 2.53 3.30 -22.78
C LYS A 82 1.18 4.01 -22.99
N GLY A 83 1.05 5.22 -22.45
CA GLY A 83 -0.13 6.06 -22.58
C GLY A 83 -1.23 5.78 -21.53
N VAL A 84 -1.02 4.84 -20.62
CA VAL A 84 -1.97 4.61 -19.51
C VAL A 84 -1.81 5.71 -18.47
N ALA A 85 -2.90 6.45 -18.21
CA ALA A 85 -2.95 7.45 -17.15
C ALA A 85 -3.25 6.76 -15.82
N ALA A 86 -2.22 6.67 -14.96
CA ALA A 86 -2.31 6.06 -13.63
C ALA A 86 -1.47 6.88 -12.64
N ASP A 87 -2.01 7.99 -12.21
CA ASP A 87 -1.37 8.99 -11.32
C ASP A 87 -1.62 8.72 -9.82
N GLY A 88 -2.30 7.63 -9.50
CA GLY A 88 -2.62 7.19 -8.15
C GLY A 88 -1.61 6.21 -7.55
N GLY A 89 -2.11 5.38 -6.66
CA GLY A 89 -1.35 4.34 -5.97
C GLY A 89 -0.93 3.19 -6.87
N MET A 90 0.02 2.43 -6.39
CA MET A 90 0.61 1.30 -7.09
C MET A 90 0.96 0.22 -6.06
N THR A 91 0.78 -1.03 -6.43
CA THR A 91 1.11 -2.19 -5.60
C THR A 91 1.48 -3.39 -6.47
N SER A 92 1.88 -4.50 -5.86
CA SER A 92 2.13 -5.78 -6.54
C SER A 92 1.34 -6.87 -5.85
N ASP A 93 0.81 -7.81 -6.64
CA ASP A 93 0.16 -8.99 -6.11
C ASP A 93 1.17 -10.12 -5.76
N ASP A 94 0.67 -11.21 -5.16
CA ASP A 94 1.50 -12.34 -4.72
C ASP A 94 2.18 -13.08 -5.90
N ALA A 95 1.68 -12.92 -7.12
CA ALA A 95 2.27 -13.50 -8.33
C ALA A 95 3.28 -12.57 -9.02
N GLY A 96 3.46 -11.35 -8.51
CA GLY A 96 4.35 -10.33 -9.07
C GLY A 96 3.75 -9.51 -10.20
N ASN A 97 2.43 -9.63 -10.46
CA ASN A 97 1.75 -8.68 -11.33
C ASN A 97 1.74 -7.31 -10.63
N ILE A 98 1.99 -6.26 -11.41
CA ILE A 98 1.99 -4.90 -10.90
C ILE A 98 0.66 -4.22 -11.23
N LEU A 99 0.10 -3.53 -10.24
CA LEU A 99 -1.17 -2.81 -10.34
C LEU A 99 -0.93 -1.31 -10.23
N TYR A 100 -1.65 -0.55 -11.05
CA TYR A 100 -1.58 0.91 -11.12
C TYR A 100 -2.98 1.48 -11.05
N ALA A 101 -3.22 2.44 -10.16
CA ALA A 101 -4.49 3.15 -10.08
C ALA A 101 -4.36 4.59 -10.61
N ASN A 102 -5.49 5.14 -11.03
CA ASN A 102 -5.61 6.59 -11.19
C ASN A 102 -6.16 7.24 -9.91
N LEU A 103 -5.97 8.54 -9.79
CA LEU A 103 -6.72 9.35 -8.83
C LEU A 103 -8.12 9.61 -9.38
N ALA A 104 -9.14 9.42 -8.56
CA ALA A 104 -10.52 9.66 -8.94
C ALA A 104 -11.21 10.59 -7.94
N ASN A 105 -11.60 11.78 -8.41
CA ASN A 105 -12.50 12.67 -7.69
C ASN A 105 -13.93 12.12 -7.68
N PRO A 106 -14.83 12.67 -6.86
CA PRO A 106 -16.24 12.30 -6.90
C PRO A 106 -16.81 12.39 -8.32
N ASN A 107 -17.57 11.38 -8.72
CA ASN A 107 -18.17 11.19 -10.05
C ASN A 107 -17.20 10.94 -11.21
N ALA A 108 -15.90 10.89 -10.96
CA ALA A 108 -14.91 10.46 -11.95
C ALA A 108 -14.77 8.93 -11.98
N GLU A 109 -14.23 8.41 -13.08
CA GLU A 109 -13.89 7.00 -13.16
C GLU A 109 -12.62 6.68 -12.39
N PHE A 110 -12.74 5.76 -11.44
CA PHE A 110 -11.62 5.08 -10.82
C PHE A 110 -11.28 3.83 -11.61
N LYS A 111 -10.01 3.65 -11.96
CA LYS A 111 -9.51 2.50 -12.69
C LYS A 111 -8.29 1.93 -12.04
N VAL A 112 -8.17 0.62 -12.08
CA VAL A 112 -6.95 -0.10 -11.78
C VAL A 112 -6.53 -0.87 -13.01
N TYR A 113 -5.29 -0.69 -13.39
CA TYR A 113 -4.65 -1.41 -14.49
C TYR A 113 -3.68 -2.42 -13.92
N ALA A 114 -3.51 -3.54 -14.59
CA ALA A 114 -2.55 -4.58 -14.20
C ALA A 114 -1.67 -4.98 -15.38
N ALA A 115 -0.41 -5.32 -15.08
CA ALA A 115 0.53 -5.91 -16.02
C ALA A 115 1.29 -7.05 -15.35
N ALA A 116 1.66 -8.09 -16.08
CA ALA A 116 2.46 -9.19 -15.54
C ALA A 116 3.92 -8.76 -15.27
N SER A 117 4.37 -7.69 -15.91
CA SER A 117 5.69 -7.10 -15.70
C SER A 117 5.70 -5.62 -16.08
N THR A 118 6.76 -4.93 -15.74
CA THR A 118 7.00 -3.55 -16.17
C THR A 118 7.28 -3.41 -17.66
N ASP A 119 7.50 -4.49 -18.37
CA ASP A 119 7.79 -4.49 -19.81
C ASP A 119 6.51 -4.64 -20.65
N GLU A 120 5.41 -5.03 -20.02
CA GLU A 120 4.11 -5.16 -20.65
C GLU A 120 3.29 -3.88 -20.56
N MET A 121 2.38 -3.69 -21.50
CA MET A 121 1.38 -2.63 -21.45
C MET A 121 0.35 -2.97 -20.36
N PRO A 122 0.11 -2.09 -19.37
CA PRO A 122 -0.93 -2.33 -18.39
C PRO A 122 -2.31 -2.36 -19.05
N ALA A 123 -3.11 -3.38 -18.72
CA ALA A 123 -4.49 -3.52 -19.16
C ALA A 123 -5.46 -3.16 -18.03
N GLU A 124 -6.61 -2.60 -18.35
CA GLU A 124 -7.65 -2.32 -17.36
C GLU A 124 -8.10 -3.63 -16.70
N LEU A 125 -7.94 -3.70 -15.37
CA LEU A 125 -8.37 -4.83 -14.55
C LEU A 125 -9.79 -4.60 -14.01
N LEU A 126 -10.04 -3.39 -13.49
CA LEU A 126 -11.34 -3.00 -12.95
C LEU A 126 -11.57 -1.50 -13.13
N SER A 127 -12.85 -1.13 -13.18
CA SER A 127 -13.28 0.26 -13.17
C SER A 127 -14.49 0.46 -12.27
N TYR A 128 -14.67 1.69 -11.79
CA TYR A 128 -15.77 2.07 -10.93
C TYR A 128 -16.04 3.57 -11.05
N THR A 129 -17.28 3.93 -11.38
CA THR A 129 -17.70 5.33 -11.29
C THR A 129 -17.76 5.73 -9.81
N ASN A 130 -16.92 6.66 -9.39
CA ASN A 130 -16.75 7.03 -7.99
C ASN A 130 -17.99 7.76 -7.42
N ALA A 131 -18.99 7.01 -7.01
CA ALA A 131 -20.21 7.50 -6.37
C ALA A 131 -20.05 7.71 -4.85
N THR A 132 -18.83 7.73 -4.31
CA THR A 132 -18.59 7.78 -2.87
C THR A 132 -18.71 9.17 -2.27
N GLY A 133 -18.74 10.21 -3.10
CA GLY A 133 -18.74 11.62 -2.65
C GLY A 133 -17.37 12.11 -2.16
N ALA A 134 -16.33 11.28 -2.22
CA ALA A 134 -14.97 11.61 -1.77
C ALA A 134 -13.92 11.12 -2.80
N SER A 135 -12.71 11.64 -2.75
CA SER A 135 -11.63 11.19 -3.63
C SER A 135 -11.12 9.80 -3.24
N MET A 136 -10.56 9.07 -4.19
CA MET A 136 -9.97 7.75 -3.99
C MET A 136 -8.81 7.50 -4.96
N GLY A 137 -8.07 6.41 -4.74
CA GLY A 137 -7.02 5.96 -5.68
C GLY A 137 -5.59 6.32 -5.27
N LYS A 138 -5.37 7.00 -4.15
CA LYS A 138 -4.01 7.27 -3.65
C LYS A 138 -3.31 6.04 -3.10
N HIS A 139 -4.07 5.18 -2.43
CA HIS A 139 -3.62 3.87 -1.95
C HIS A 139 -4.57 2.80 -2.49
N ILE A 140 -3.97 1.77 -3.02
CA ILE A 140 -4.62 0.52 -3.39
C ILE A 140 -3.78 -0.60 -2.84
N SER A 141 -4.41 -1.68 -2.44
CA SER A 141 -3.75 -2.87 -1.95
C SER A 141 -4.30 -4.11 -2.64
N VAL A 142 -3.52 -5.17 -2.68
CA VAL A 142 -3.94 -6.45 -3.27
C VAL A 142 -3.35 -7.62 -2.51
N GLN A 143 -4.19 -8.62 -2.25
CA GLN A 143 -3.76 -9.93 -1.74
C GLN A 143 -4.24 -11.02 -2.69
N GLY A 144 -3.39 -12.01 -2.96
CA GLY A 144 -3.63 -13.09 -3.91
C GLY A 144 -3.07 -12.79 -5.30
N ASN A 145 -3.62 -13.43 -6.31
CA ASN A 145 -3.19 -13.31 -7.70
C ASN A 145 -4.34 -12.78 -8.57
N VAL A 146 -4.19 -11.62 -9.16
CA VAL A 146 -5.25 -10.99 -9.96
C VAL A 146 -5.61 -11.75 -11.24
N LYS A 147 -4.79 -12.70 -11.67
CA LYS A 147 -5.12 -13.64 -12.75
C LYS A 147 -5.82 -14.92 -12.27
N GLY A 148 -5.98 -15.08 -10.96
CA GLY A 148 -6.70 -16.15 -10.28
C GLY A 148 -7.65 -15.55 -9.25
N ASP A 149 -7.41 -15.83 -7.97
CA ASP A 149 -8.21 -15.31 -6.86
C ASP A 149 -7.43 -14.21 -6.14
N ALA A 150 -8.07 -13.07 -5.93
CA ALA A 150 -7.48 -11.93 -5.26
C ALA A 150 -8.54 -11.04 -4.60
N ILE A 151 -8.08 -10.20 -3.68
CA ILE A 151 -8.84 -9.07 -3.16
C ILE A 151 -8.07 -7.79 -3.46
N VAL A 152 -8.71 -6.85 -4.14
CA VAL A 152 -8.21 -5.49 -4.30
C VAL A 152 -9.01 -4.56 -3.39
N THR A 153 -8.31 -3.68 -2.68
CA THR A 153 -8.94 -2.67 -1.81
C THR A 153 -8.51 -1.26 -2.19
N ALA A 154 -9.39 -0.30 -1.96
CA ALA A 154 -9.11 1.13 -2.11
C ALA A 154 -9.83 1.92 -1.04
N VAL A 155 -9.09 2.76 -0.30
CA VAL A 155 -9.66 3.63 0.75
C VAL A 155 -10.37 4.82 0.12
N ILE A 156 -11.51 5.18 0.72
CA ILE A 156 -12.27 6.38 0.39
C ILE A 156 -11.85 7.49 1.35
N TYR A 157 -11.33 8.59 0.82
CA TYR A 157 -10.82 9.70 1.62
C TYR A 157 -11.95 10.58 2.11
N THR A 158 -12.23 10.49 3.41
CA THR A 158 -13.23 11.34 4.09
C THR A 158 -12.53 12.29 5.06
N TRP A 159 -13.17 13.43 5.36
CA TRP A 159 -12.66 14.46 6.27
C TRP A 159 -13.38 14.43 7.63
N ASN A 160 -12.65 14.82 8.67
CA ASN A 160 -13.20 15.26 9.97
C ASN A 160 -14.23 14.33 10.60
N GLY A 161 -13.80 13.25 11.19
CA GLY A 161 -14.63 12.40 12.04
C GLY A 161 -15.65 11.55 11.28
N ALA A 162 -15.62 11.55 9.96
CA ALA A 162 -16.41 10.62 9.17
C ALA A 162 -15.90 9.18 9.36
N VAL A 163 -16.82 8.24 9.31
CA VAL A 163 -16.51 6.81 9.37
C VAL A 163 -15.58 6.45 8.23
N CYS A 164 -14.47 5.78 8.52
CA CYS A 164 -13.59 5.25 7.48
C CYS A 164 -14.35 4.24 6.62
N LYS A 165 -14.20 4.37 5.32
CA LYS A 165 -14.81 3.48 4.34
C LYS A 165 -13.77 3.03 3.34
N PHE A 166 -13.93 1.83 2.81
CA PHE A 166 -13.14 1.34 1.70
C PHE A 166 -13.98 0.54 0.73
N LEU A 167 -13.54 0.49 -0.51
CA LEU A 167 -14.08 -0.41 -1.52
C LEU A 167 -13.25 -1.68 -1.55
N ARG A 168 -13.94 -2.79 -1.77
CA ARG A 168 -13.37 -4.11 -1.95
C ARG A 168 -13.86 -4.70 -3.27
N TRP A 169 -12.95 -5.18 -4.09
CA TRP A 169 -13.21 -6.04 -5.24
C TRP A 169 -12.73 -7.45 -4.92
N VAL A 170 -13.63 -8.42 -5.03
CA VAL A 170 -13.28 -9.84 -4.98
C VAL A 170 -13.06 -10.28 -6.43
N ILE A 171 -11.88 -10.82 -6.71
CA ILE A 171 -11.51 -11.38 -8.01
C ILE A 171 -11.55 -12.89 -7.89
N THR A 172 -12.27 -13.56 -8.79
CA THR A 172 -12.34 -15.02 -8.84
C THR A 172 -12.00 -15.49 -10.25
N GLY A 173 -11.02 -16.37 -10.38
CA GLY A 173 -10.54 -16.84 -11.67
C GLY A 173 -10.11 -15.70 -12.61
N GLY A 174 -9.57 -14.60 -12.08
CA GLY A 174 -9.14 -13.42 -12.83
C GLY A 174 -10.27 -12.44 -13.18
N VAL A 175 -11.50 -12.66 -12.71
CA VAL A 175 -12.66 -11.82 -13.04
C VAL A 175 -13.09 -11.02 -11.79
N PRO A 176 -12.99 -9.68 -11.81
CA PRO A 176 -13.44 -8.83 -10.71
C PRO A 176 -14.96 -8.83 -10.59
N ALA A 177 -15.47 -9.04 -9.37
CA ALA A 177 -16.87 -8.79 -9.04
C ALA A 177 -17.15 -7.29 -8.92
N LYS A 178 -18.42 -6.92 -8.79
CA LYS A 178 -18.81 -5.54 -8.45
C LYS A 178 -18.22 -5.15 -7.10
N PRO A 179 -17.74 -3.90 -6.94
CA PRO A 179 -17.17 -3.47 -5.67
C PRO A 179 -18.20 -3.45 -4.56
N GLN A 180 -17.74 -3.77 -3.38
CA GLN A 180 -18.50 -3.65 -2.13
C GLN A 180 -17.92 -2.51 -1.31
N MET A 181 -18.78 -1.60 -0.85
CA MET A 181 -18.39 -0.54 0.08
C MET A 181 -18.51 -1.06 1.50
N ILE A 182 -17.42 -1.04 2.24
CA ILE A 182 -17.35 -1.46 3.64
C ILE A 182 -17.16 -0.21 4.50
N SER A 183 -18.06 -0.03 5.48
CA SER A 183 -17.97 1.03 6.48
C SER A 183 -17.36 0.47 7.75
N VAL A 184 -16.25 1.04 8.20
CA VAL A 184 -15.57 0.59 9.41
C VAL A 184 -16.28 1.10 10.64
N THR A 185 -16.66 0.21 11.56
CA THR A 185 -17.30 0.53 12.84
C THR A 185 -16.40 0.16 14.01
N GLY A 186 -16.44 0.92 15.08
CA GLY A 186 -15.61 0.69 16.27
C GLY A 186 -14.19 1.28 16.20
N ALA A 187 -13.80 1.88 15.08
CA ALA A 187 -12.61 2.70 15.03
C ALA A 187 -12.88 4.08 15.62
N THR A 188 -11.89 4.67 16.26
CA THR A 188 -11.98 6.07 16.69
C THR A 188 -12.10 6.92 15.43
N ALA A 189 -13.08 7.83 15.40
CA ALA A 189 -13.19 8.79 14.32
C ALA A 189 -11.87 9.57 14.21
N GLY A 190 -11.24 9.51 13.06
CA GLY A 190 -9.95 10.12 12.78
C GLY A 190 -9.97 10.87 11.47
N TRP A 191 -8.90 11.60 11.22
CA TRP A 191 -8.72 12.28 9.97
C TRP A 191 -8.00 11.35 8.98
N ASN A 192 -8.71 10.88 7.98
CA ASN A 192 -8.16 10.05 6.91
C ASN A 192 -8.10 10.80 5.57
N GLY A 193 -8.18 12.12 5.63
CA GLY A 193 -8.09 12.98 4.45
C GLY A 193 -6.72 12.94 3.77
N ASN A 194 -6.68 13.34 2.50
CA ASN A 194 -5.45 13.52 1.70
C ASN A 194 -4.59 12.26 1.51
N GLY A 195 -5.18 11.06 1.59
CA GLY A 195 -4.46 9.82 1.34
C GLY A 195 -3.56 9.37 2.49
N HIS A 196 -3.97 9.67 3.71
CA HIS A 196 -3.34 9.20 4.94
C HIS A 196 -4.11 8.03 5.56
N ALA A 197 -4.65 7.16 4.74
CA ALA A 197 -5.27 5.92 5.18
C ALA A 197 -4.98 4.82 4.17
N ASP A 198 -4.85 3.61 4.66
CA ASP A 198 -4.61 2.43 3.85
C ASP A 198 -5.32 1.23 4.45
N VAL A 199 -5.76 0.31 3.61
CA VAL A 199 -6.42 -0.92 4.03
C VAL A 199 -5.90 -2.09 3.21
N GLU A 200 -5.48 -3.13 3.88
CA GLU A 200 -4.95 -4.34 3.29
C GLU A 200 -5.74 -5.56 3.73
N ALA A 201 -6.11 -6.43 2.81
CA ALA A 201 -6.72 -7.71 3.15
C ALA A 201 -5.69 -8.66 3.79
N TYR A 202 -6.13 -9.53 4.68
CA TYR A 202 -5.27 -10.57 5.26
C TYR A 202 -4.88 -11.63 4.23
N SER A 203 -5.78 -11.94 3.31
CA SER A 203 -5.58 -12.93 2.25
C SER A 203 -6.51 -12.66 1.06
N ALA A 204 -6.50 -13.53 0.06
CA ALA A 204 -7.44 -13.52 -1.05
C ALA A 204 -8.85 -14.03 -0.67
N ASN A 205 -9.06 -14.52 0.55
CA ASN A 205 -10.38 -14.94 1.01
C ASN A 205 -11.19 -13.75 1.51
N PRO A 206 -12.36 -13.43 0.94
CA PRO A 206 -13.17 -12.27 1.31
C PRO A 206 -13.73 -12.32 2.74
N ASP A 207 -13.77 -13.49 3.37
CA ASP A 207 -14.24 -13.68 4.74
C ASP A 207 -13.14 -13.45 5.78
N ASP A 208 -11.89 -13.34 5.34
CA ASP A 208 -10.76 -13.04 6.20
C ASP A 208 -10.75 -11.55 6.61
N PRO A 209 -10.06 -11.20 7.70
CA PRO A 209 -10.01 -9.83 8.19
C PRO A 209 -9.19 -8.91 7.27
N TYR A 210 -9.32 -7.61 7.55
CA TYR A 210 -8.55 -6.53 6.95
C TYR A 210 -7.73 -5.82 8.02
N PHE A 211 -6.61 -5.23 7.61
CA PHE A 211 -5.84 -4.31 8.43
C PHE A 211 -6.04 -2.89 7.92
N LEU A 212 -6.31 -1.98 8.83
CA LEU A 212 -6.56 -0.57 8.54
C LEU A 212 -5.57 0.29 9.33
N ALA A 213 -4.81 1.11 8.60
CA ALA A 213 -4.00 2.18 9.15
C ALA A 213 -4.54 3.52 8.67
N TYR A 214 -4.62 4.55 9.53
CA TYR A 214 -4.99 5.89 9.12
C TYR A 214 -4.41 6.97 10.05
N TYR A 215 -4.33 8.17 9.54
CA TYR A 215 -3.84 9.33 10.27
C TYR A 215 -4.63 9.55 11.57
N SER A 216 -3.93 9.86 12.64
CA SER A 216 -4.46 10.06 14.00
C SER A 216 -5.06 8.81 14.68
N ALA A 217 -4.91 7.62 14.10
CA ALA A 217 -5.43 6.41 14.72
C ALA A 217 -4.63 5.94 15.93
N ASN A 218 -3.35 6.23 15.98
CA ASN A 218 -2.39 5.70 16.98
C ASN A 218 -2.47 4.18 17.16
N ALA A 219 -2.90 3.48 16.11
CA ALA A 219 -3.10 2.03 16.13
C ALA A 219 -3.26 1.46 14.73
N LEU A 220 -2.86 0.22 14.58
CA LEU A 220 -3.31 -0.63 13.50
C LEU A 220 -4.61 -1.32 13.96
N TYR A 221 -5.66 -1.22 13.16
CA TYR A 221 -6.92 -1.90 13.43
C TYR A 221 -7.02 -3.18 12.62
N ARG A 222 -7.45 -4.27 13.26
CA ARG A 222 -7.94 -5.45 12.57
C ARG A 222 -9.45 -5.34 12.46
N VAL A 223 -9.94 -5.42 11.25
CA VAL A 223 -11.35 -5.24 10.87
C VAL A 223 -11.84 -6.55 10.28
N ASP A 224 -13.02 -7.03 10.65
CA ASP A 224 -13.59 -8.21 10.02
C ASP A 224 -14.19 -7.92 8.63
N ALA A 225 -14.66 -8.95 7.95
CA ALA A 225 -15.22 -8.85 6.61
C ALA A 225 -16.47 -7.94 6.51
N THR A 226 -17.13 -7.64 7.63
CA THR A 226 -18.31 -6.77 7.70
C THR A 226 -17.98 -5.30 7.98
N GLY A 227 -16.72 -5.03 8.37
CA GLY A 227 -16.25 -3.69 8.72
C GLY A 227 -16.16 -3.43 10.23
N ALA A 228 -16.47 -4.40 11.09
CA ALA A 228 -16.35 -4.22 12.54
C ALA A 228 -14.89 -4.37 12.99
N VAL A 229 -14.40 -3.44 13.80
CA VAL A 229 -13.09 -3.54 14.44
C VAL A 229 -13.13 -4.66 15.47
N THR A 230 -12.31 -5.68 15.26
CA THR A 230 -12.17 -6.82 16.18
C THR A 230 -10.99 -6.66 17.14
N HIS A 231 -9.95 -5.97 16.72
CA HIS A 231 -8.77 -5.71 17.53
C HIS A 231 -8.19 -4.34 17.21
N LYS A 232 -7.70 -3.69 18.24
CA LYS A 232 -6.86 -2.51 18.16
C LYS A 232 -5.46 -2.92 18.60
N ILE A 233 -4.52 -2.94 17.65
CA ILE A 233 -3.13 -3.22 17.93
C ILE A 233 -2.47 -1.89 18.26
N ALA A 234 -2.48 -1.55 19.56
CA ALA A 234 -1.89 -0.31 20.04
C ALA A 234 -0.37 -0.47 20.13
N THR A 235 0.35 0.48 19.61
CA THR A 235 1.80 0.57 19.77
C THR A 235 2.10 1.54 20.91
N ALA A 236 1.81 1.12 22.13
CA ALA A 236 1.91 1.94 23.34
C ALA A 236 3.31 2.54 23.62
N THR A 237 4.32 2.09 22.88
CA THR A 237 5.72 2.54 23.05
C THR A 237 6.12 3.68 22.13
N TRP A 238 5.29 4.08 21.16
CA TRP A 238 5.70 5.00 20.10
C TRP A 238 5.15 6.42 20.23
N GLY A 239 4.54 6.74 21.37
CA GLY A 239 4.12 8.09 21.71
C GLY A 239 2.70 8.46 21.27
N ALA A 240 2.16 9.50 21.91
CA ALA A 240 0.73 9.89 21.79
C ALA A 240 0.33 10.51 20.44
N ASN A 241 1.26 10.71 19.51
CA ASN A 241 1.04 11.40 18.24
C ASN A 241 1.50 10.59 17.02
N SER A 242 1.53 9.26 17.14
CA SER A 242 1.91 8.38 16.03
C SER A 242 0.83 8.36 14.95
N ASN A 243 1.20 8.67 13.72
CA ASN A 243 0.30 8.62 12.57
C ASN A 243 0.71 7.45 11.69
N TYR A 244 -0.16 6.47 11.57
CA TYR A 244 0.00 5.34 10.67
C TYR A 244 -0.69 5.67 9.36
N ASN A 245 0.06 5.70 8.26
CA ASN A 245 -0.46 6.16 6.97
C ASN A 245 -0.59 5.05 5.95
N CYS A 246 0.16 3.97 6.12
CA CYS A 246 0.10 2.82 5.24
C CYS A 246 0.31 1.52 6.01
N VAL A 247 -0.27 0.47 5.49
CA VAL A 247 -0.08 -0.91 5.93
C VAL A 247 0.17 -1.77 4.71
N ASP A 248 1.06 -2.74 4.85
CA ASP A 248 1.32 -3.77 3.86
C ASP A 248 1.34 -5.12 4.57
N VAL A 249 0.72 -6.13 3.99
CA VAL A 249 0.62 -7.47 4.56
C VAL A 249 1.32 -8.45 3.64
N CYS A 250 2.32 -9.13 4.16
CA CYS A 250 3.05 -10.14 3.41
C CYS A 250 3.10 -11.47 4.13
N THR A 251 3.35 -12.54 3.39
CA THR A 251 3.61 -13.88 3.92
C THR A 251 5.09 -14.19 3.82
N PHE A 252 5.71 -14.52 4.94
CA PHE A 252 7.09 -14.96 4.99
C PHE A 252 7.23 -16.18 5.90
N ASN A 253 7.88 -17.24 5.43
CA ASN A 253 8.03 -18.50 6.17
C ASN A 253 6.70 -19.02 6.79
N ASN A 254 5.63 -19.04 6.00
CA ASN A 254 4.27 -19.42 6.39
C ASN A 254 3.66 -18.60 7.55
N ALA A 255 4.22 -17.45 7.87
CA ALA A 255 3.66 -16.49 8.81
C ALA A 255 3.25 -15.20 8.09
N LYS A 256 2.17 -14.60 8.53
CA LYS A 256 1.71 -13.30 8.05
C LYS A 256 2.34 -12.19 8.89
N TYR A 257 2.82 -11.18 8.20
CA TYR A 257 3.40 -9.98 8.80
C TYR A 257 2.64 -8.76 8.26
N ALA A 258 2.38 -7.80 9.13
CA ALA A 258 1.90 -6.49 8.74
C ALA A 258 3.03 -5.48 8.97
N ALA A 259 3.43 -4.79 7.91
CA ALA A 259 4.33 -3.65 7.97
C ALA A 259 3.50 -2.37 7.99
N ILE A 260 3.82 -1.45 8.90
CA ILE A 260 3.17 -0.15 9.01
C ILE A 260 4.18 0.97 8.90
N TYR A 261 3.78 2.03 8.22
CA TYR A 261 4.58 3.25 8.15
C TYR A 261 4.05 4.28 9.15
N GLU A 262 4.95 4.78 9.98
CA GLU A 262 4.71 5.85 10.94
C GLU A 262 5.42 7.14 10.52
N SER A 263 4.69 8.25 10.43
CA SER A 263 5.20 9.48 9.81
C SER A 263 5.82 10.51 10.76
N GLN A 264 5.68 10.39 12.08
CA GLN A 264 6.03 11.48 13.01
C GLN A 264 7.25 11.26 13.91
N HIS A 265 7.83 10.08 13.98
CA HIS A 265 8.96 9.81 14.90
C HIS A 265 10.36 9.87 14.27
N LEU A 266 10.49 10.20 12.99
CA LEU A 266 11.79 10.35 12.32
C LEU A 266 12.58 11.61 12.71
N THR A 267 12.07 12.43 13.62
CA THR A 267 12.73 13.68 14.03
C THR A 267 13.42 13.60 15.40
N LYS A 268 13.43 12.42 16.03
CA LYS A 268 14.13 12.21 17.31
C LYS A 268 15.04 10.99 17.21
N GLY A 269 16.08 11.12 16.40
CA GLY A 269 17.26 10.28 16.43
C GLY A 269 18.43 11.10 16.88
#